data_cf531178190b60c5c3892e156539fe1b
#
_entry.id   cf531178190b60c5c3892e156539fe1b
#
_cell.length_a   1.000
_cell.length_b   1.000
_cell.length_c   1.000
_cell.angle_alpha   90.00
_cell.angle_beta   90.00
_cell.angle_gamma   90.00
#
_symmetry.space_group_name_H-M   'P 1'
#
loop_
_entity.id
_entity.type
_entity.pdbx_description
1 polymer ?
#
loop_
_entity_poly.entity_id
_entity_poly.type
_entity_poly.pdbx_seq_one_letter_code
_entity_poly.pdbx_strand_id
1 'polypeptide(L)'
;MIVRWGLDTLPGVFDELSITRPLLISTERWREFELPVARRFHEVQPHAEIAGVREALAGADGMDGLVALGGGSTIDTAKAVSSETGLPIVSIPTTYSGAEWTQGFGMRDRQAGIKRRGGGARTVAIVYEPSLTLDLPREQSAGTALNALAHCAEGLYSSGRSEETDGEALAGAQLISEWLPRVADDGRDLEARGQLLAGAMHAGAALRAGMGLGHAMAQALGGRYGLAHGTMNAVCLPVALRYNQEVAGAEIARLGEAMGDGEPIARVSALAALAGPPRLRDYGVPREDLGALSEAVAERGPAKANPRPAPPEAIHELLEELW
;
A
#
# COMPACT_ATOMS: atom_id res chain seq x y z
N MET A 1 7.81 11.15 13.27
CA MET A 1 7.85 11.21 11.80
C MET A 1 7.33 12.56 11.35
N ILE A 2 8.04 13.25 10.45
CA ILE A 2 7.63 14.54 9.88
C ILE A 2 6.66 14.27 8.73
N VAL A 3 5.53 15.00 8.65
CA VAL A 3 4.61 14.96 7.51
C VAL A 3 4.40 16.39 7.02
N ARG A 4 4.57 16.62 5.73
CA ARG A 4 4.42 17.93 5.07
C ARG A 4 3.62 17.78 3.78
N TRP A 5 3.02 18.87 3.35
CA TRP A 5 2.29 18.99 2.10
C TRP A 5 2.94 20.08 1.24
N GLY A 6 3.09 19.78 -0.07
CA GLY A 6 3.79 20.64 -1.02
C GLY A 6 5.29 20.37 -1.10
N LEU A 7 5.80 20.26 -2.33
CA LEU A 7 7.23 20.04 -2.59
C LEU A 7 8.11 21.23 -2.18
N ASP A 8 7.55 22.42 -2.08
CA ASP A 8 8.22 23.62 -1.59
C ASP A 8 8.68 23.48 -0.14
N THR A 9 8.11 22.55 0.63
CA THR A 9 8.52 22.24 2.00
C THR A 9 9.78 21.36 2.07
N LEU A 10 10.18 20.70 0.97
CA LEU A 10 11.25 19.70 0.96
C LEU A 10 12.62 20.25 1.45
N PRO A 11 13.06 21.46 1.04
CA PRO A 11 14.31 22.02 1.58
C PRO A 11 14.29 22.17 3.11
N GLY A 12 13.17 22.64 3.67
CA GLY A 12 13.00 22.77 5.12
C GLY A 12 13.02 21.40 5.83
N VAL A 13 12.50 20.34 5.20
CA VAL A 13 12.60 18.97 5.73
C VAL A 13 14.04 18.49 5.74
N PHE A 14 14.83 18.81 4.72
CA PHE A 14 16.26 18.47 4.69
C PHE A 14 17.03 19.20 5.78
N ASP A 15 16.76 20.49 5.98
CA ASP A 15 17.40 21.28 7.05
C ASP A 15 17.07 20.70 8.44
N GLU A 16 15.80 20.39 8.71
CA GLU A 16 15.34 19.78 9.98
C GLU A 16 16.02 18.44 10.27
N LEU A 17 16.28 17.66 9.22
CA LEU A 17 16.92 16.33 9.30
C LEU A 17 18.44 16.38 9.16
N SER A 18 19.04 17.55 8.90
CA SER A 18 20.46 17.73 8.59
C SER A 18 20.93 16.90 7.39
N ILE A 19 20.07 16.76 6.36
CA ILE A 19 20.37 16.06 5.11
C ILE A 19 20.93 17.09 4.12
N THR A 20 22.15 16.87 3.65
CA THR A 20 22.86 17.77 2.72
C THR A 20 23.20 17.11 1.39
N ARG A 21 23.29 15.80 1.37
CA ARG A 21 23.66 14.99 0.20
C ARG A 21 22.69 13.82 -0.02
N PRO A 22 21.39 14.08 -0.29
CA PRO A 22 20.42 13.02 -0.48
C PRO A 22 20.60 12.31 -1.84
N LEU A 23 20.38 10.98 -1.85
CA LEU A 23 20.19 10.17 -3.05
C LEU A 23 18.70 10.09 -3.40
N LEU A 24 18.35 10.56 -4.59
CA LEU A 24 17.00 10.28 -5.16
C LEU A 24 16.93 8.86 -5.68
N ILE A 25 15.93 8.12 -5.24
CA ILE A 25 15.53 6.81 -5.76
C ILE A 25 14.16 6.95 -6.40
N SER A 26 14.04 6.65 -7.70
CA SER A 26 12.79 6.79 -8.44
C SER A 26 12.75 5.81 -9.63
N THR A 27 11.66 5.85 -10.39
CA THR A 27 11.58 5.19 -11.71
C THR A 27 12.03 6.14 -12.81
N GLU A 28 12.32 5.59 -13.99
CA GLU A 28 12.70 6.34 -15.20
C GLU A 28 11.73 7.49 -15.54
N ARG A 29 10.45 7.33 -15.23
CA ARG A 29 9.42 8.35 -15.42
C ARG A 29 9.79 9.71 -14.80
N TRP A 30 10.56 9.72 -13.71
CA TRP A 30 10.92 10.91 -12.95
C TRP A 30 12.32 11.45 -13.27
N ARG A 31 12.95 10.99 -14.35
CA ARG A 31 14.32 11.37 -14.72
C ARG A 31 14.48 12.88 -14.86
N GLU A 32 13.55 13.52 -15.56
CA GLU A 32 13.56 14.97 -15.82
C GLU A 32 12.95 15.83 -14.71
N PHE A 33 12.45 15.17 -13.63
CA PHE A 33 11.82 15.88 -12.53
C PHE A 33 12.88 16.43 -11.58
N GLU A 34 12.94 17.77 -11.45
CA GLU A 34 13.97 18.45 -10.68
C GLU A 34 13.66 18.47 -9.18
N LEU A 35 14.60 17.95 -8.38
CA LEU A 35 14.60 18.03 -6.91
C LEU A 35 16.01 18.40 -6.44
N PRO A 36 16.15 19.05 -5.26
CA PRO A 36 17.44 19.46 -4.68
C PRO A 36 18.17 18.25 -4.08
N VAL A 37 18.70 17.37 -4.92
CA VAL A 37 19.37 16.12 -4.53
C VAL A 37 20.80 16.06 -5.06
N ALA A 38 21.69 15.36 -4.34
CA ALA A 38 23.11 15.27 -4.71
C ALA A 38 23.38 14.20 -5.78
N ARG A 39 22.57 13.12 -5.77
CA ARG A 39 22.69 12.01 -6.71
C ARG A 39 21.32 11.45 -7.06
N ARG A 40 21.22 10.79 -8.23
CA ARG A 40 19.96 10.26 -8.75
C ARG A 40 20.12 8.80 -9.17
N PHE A 41 19.13 7.97 -8.87
CA PHE A 41 18.95 6.60 -9.34
C PHE A 41 17.50 6.46 -9.84
N HIS A 42 17.33 6.17 -11.14
CA HIS A 42 16.01 6.15 -11.81
C HIS A 42 15.58 4.76 -12.30
N GLU A 43 16.33 3.70 -11.97
CA GLU A 43 16.14 2.37 -12.54
C GLU A 43 15.36 1.41 -11.65
N VAL A 44 14.47 1.97 -10.79
CA VAL A 44 13.60 1.17 -9.95
C VAL A 44 12.66 0.33 -10.83
N GLN A 45 12.70 -0.99 -10.62
CA GLN A 45 11.85 -1.95 -11.30
C GLN A 45 10.61 -2.31 -10.46
N PRO A 46 9.50 -2.77 -11.10
CA PRO A 46 8.32 -3.24 -10.39
C PRO A 46 8.66 -4.29 -9.32
N HIS A 47 7.99 -4.19 -8.18
CA HIS A 47 8.17 -5.06 -7.01
C HIS A 47 9.55 -4.97 -6.33
N ALA A 48 10.27 -3.85 -6.47
CA ALA A 48 11.59 -3.62 -5.87
C ALA A 48 12.55 -4.80 -6.19
N GLU A 49 12.88 -4.99 -7.46
CA GLU A 49 13.75 -6.08 -7.89
C GLU A 49 15.14 -6.00 -7.23
N ILE A 50 15.66 -7.13 -6.76
CA ILE A 50 16.92 -7.20 -6.00
C ILE A 50 18.11 -6.63 -6.78
N ALA A 51 18.16 -6.79 -8.11
CA ALA A 51 19.22 -6.22 -8.92
C ALA A 51 19.24 -4.68 -8.82
N GLY A 52 18.08 -4.03 -9.01
CA GLY A 52 17.96 -2.58 -8.87
C GLY A 52 18.24 -2.08 -7.45
N VAL A 53 17.86 -2.87 -6.42
CA VAL A 53 18.21 -2.54 -5.02
C VAL A 53 19.74 -2.51 -4.82
N ARG A 54 20.48 -3.47 -5.37
CA ARG A 54 21.95 -3.50 -5.29
C ARG A 54 22.61 -2.32 -5.99
N GLU A 55 22.07 -1.90 -7.13
CA GLU A 55 22.57 -0.74 -7.87
C GLU A 55 22.28 0.56 -7.10
N ALA A 56 21.06 0.70 -6.54
CA ALA A 56 20.70 1.84 -5.69
C ALA A 56 21.58 1.89 -4.43
N LEU A 57 21.89 0.73 -3.83
CA LEU A 57 22.80 0.63 -2.67
C LEU A 57 24.20 1.12 -3.01
N ALA A 58 24.75 0.75 -4.17
CA ALA A 58 26.05 1.27 -4.63
C ALA A 58 26.00 2.79 -4.85
N GLY A 59 24.87 3.33 -5.29
CA GLY A 59 24.63 4.76 -5.40
C GLY A 59 24.56 5.51 -4.07
N ALA A 60 24.35 4.82 -2.96
CA ALA A 60 24.21 5.45 -1.64
C ALA A 60 25.56 5.79 -0.96
N ASP A 61 26.68 5.36 -1.53
CA ASP A 61 28.00 5.68 -0.96
C ASP A 61 28.26 7.17 -0.90
N GLY A 62 28.66 7.65 0.29
CA GLY A 62 28.88 9.07 0.60
C GLY A 62 27.63 9.94 0.63
N MET A 63 26.44 9.35 0.65
CA MET A 63 25.17 10.08 0.86
C MET A 63 24.79 10.11 2.35
N ASP A 64 23.96 11.07 2.75
CA ASP A 64 23.52 11.25 4.13
C ASP A 64 22.00 11.09 4.31
N GLY A 65 21.26 10.85 3.20
CA GLY A 65 19.83 10.62 3.19
C GLY A 65 19.35 10.03 1.88
N LEU A 66 18.11 9.52 1.89
CA LEU A 66 17.42 8.97 0.73
C LEU A 66 16.13 9.76 0.48
N VAL A 67 15.84 10.04 -0.78
CA VAL A 67 14.53 10.55 -1.23
C VAL A 67 13.89 9.49 -2.08
N ALA A 68 12.73 8.98 -1.66
CA ALA A 68 11.97 7.99 -2.41
C ALA A 68 10.81 8.68 -3.14
N LEU A 69 10.98 8.99 -4.44
CA LEU A 69 9.94 9.58 -5.28
C LEU A 69 9.26 8.50 -6.12
N GLY A 70 8.06 8.10 -5.73
CA GLY A 70 7.31 7.07 -6.47
C GLY A 70 6.28 6.31 -5.64
N GLY A 71 5.80 5.21 -6.18
CA GLY A 71 4.87 4.30 -5.50
C GLY A 71 5.58 3.24 -4.66
N GLY A 72 4.84 2.21 -4.24
CA GLY A 72 5.32 1.16 -3.32
C GLY A 72 6.65 0.52 -3.72
N SER A 73 6.89 0.22 -5.02
CA SER A 73 8.16 -0.38 -5.45
C SER A 73 9.37 0.55 -5.21
N THR A 74 9.19 1.85 -5.41
CA THR A 74 10.24 2.85 -5.16
C THR A 74 10.52 2.99 -3.68
N ILE A 75 9.45 3.08 -2.88
CA ILE A 75 9.56 3.18 -1.42
C ILE A 75 10.19 1.92 -0.85
N ASP A 76 9.82 0.73 -1.33
CA ASP A 76 10.42 -0.53 -0.89
C ASP A 76 11.90 -0.65 -1.29
N THR A 77 12.29 -0.15 -2.48
CA THR A 77 13.70 -0.06 -2.87
C THR A 77 14.48 0.84 -1.92
N ALA A 78 13.97 2.05 -1.63
CA ALA A 78 14.61 2.96 -0.68
C ALA A 78 14.70 2.37 0.74
N LYS A 79 13.66 1.63 1.18
CA LYS A 79 13.69 0.92 2.47
C LYS A 79 14.75 -0.18 2.52
N ALA A 80 14.90 -0.94 1.44
CA ALA A 80 15.95 -1.95 1.35
C ALA A 80 17.33 -1.31 1.47
N VAL A 81 17.59 -0.19 0.76
CA VAL A 81 18.84 0.57 0.89
C VAL A 81 19.01 1.12 2.31
N SER A 82 17.97 1.70 2.90
CA SER A 82 18.01 2.23 4.27
C SER A 82 18.32 1.16 5.31
N SER A 83 17.76 -0.04 5.17
CA SER A 83 18.01 -1.16 6.11
C SER A 83 19.47 -1.60 6.13
N GLU A 84 20.17 -1.48 5.01
CA GLU A 84 21.59 -1.85 4.90
C GLU A 84 22.53 -0.71 5.31
N THR A 85 22.12 0.55 5.04
CA THR A 85 22.98 1.73 5.24
C THR A 85 22.68 2.50 6.51
N GLY A 86 21.49 2.36 7.09
CA GLY A 86 20.99 3.18 8.18
C GLY A 86 20.56 4.60 7.75
N LEU A 87 20.63 4.96 6.46
CA LEU A 87 20.27 6.29 5.97
C LEU A 87 18.78 6.59 6.17
N PRO A 88 18.43 7.81 6.61
CA PRO A 88 17.05 8.25 6.76
C PRO A 88 16.38 8.42 5.39
N ILE A 89 15.07 8.08 5.32
CA ILE A 89 14.27 8.22 4.11
C ILE A 89 13.29 9.38 4.25
N VAL A 90 13.26 10.25 3.25
CA VAL A 90 12.17 11.20 2.97
C VAL A 90 11.36 10.61 1.81
N SER A 91 10.13 10.19 2.06
CA SER A 91 9.25 9.61 1.04
C SER A 91 8.38 10.68 0.38
N ILE A 92 8.29 10.64 -0.94
CA ILE A 92 7.39 11.46 -1.76
C ILE A 92 6.49 10.50 -2.55
N PRO A 93 5.37 10.03 -1.95
CA PRO A 93 4.53 9.03 -2.56
C PRO A 93 3.75 9.60 -3.75
N THR A 94 3.66 8.81 -4.83
CA THR A 94 2.90 9.13 -6.05
C THR A 94 1.75 8.17 -6.29
N THR A 95 1.41 7.36 -5.27
CA THR A 95 0.29 6.42 -5.23
C THR A 95 -0.36 6.46 -3.85
N TYR A 96 -1.48 5.81 -3.67
CA TYR A 96 -2.23 5.76 -2.41
C TYR A 96 -1.91 4.52 -1.56
N SER A 97 -0.74 3.89 -1.77
CA SER A 97 -0.46 2.57 -1.18
C SER A 97 -0.17 2.55 0.32
N GLY A 98 0.23 3.67 0.92
CA GLY A 98 0.62 3.73 2.33
C GLY A 98 1.96 3.06 2.66
N ALA A 99 2.76 2.66 1.65
CA ALA A 99 4.04 2.00 1.86
C ALA A 99 5.02 2.82 2.71
N GLU A 100 4.94 4.14 2.63
CA GLU A 100 5.77 5.11 3.37
C GLU A 100 5.60 5.06 4.90
N TRP A 101 4.49 4.48 5.38
CA TRP A 101 4.16 4.40 6.80
C TRP A 101 4.74 3.18 7.51
N THR A 102 5.39 2.27 6.79
CA THR A 102 5.95 1.04 7.36
C THR A 102 7.46 0.99 7.29
N GLN A 103 8.08 0.23 8.19
CA GLN A 103 9.51 -0.07 8.16
C GLN A 103 9.82 -1.36 7.37
N GLY A 104 8.80 -2.17 7.12
CA GLY A 104 8.90 -3.39 6.34
C GLY A 104 8.86 -3.13 4.84
N PHE A 105 9.50 -3.99 4.07
CA PHE A 105 9.52 -3.94 2.61
C PHE A 105 9.54 -5.32 1.97
N GLY A 106 9.10 -5.40 0.70
CA GLY A 106 9.15 -6.60 -0.11
C GLY A 106 10.05 -6.40 -1.32
N MET A 107 10.89 -7.38 -1.62
CA MET A 107 11.72 -7.41 -2.82
C MET A 107 11.40 -8.65 -3.64
N ARG A 108 11.55 -8.57 -4.96
CA ARG A 108 11.43 -9.72 -5.86
C ARG A 108 12.81 -10.16 -6.35
N ASP A 109 13.07 -11.45 -6.21
CA ASP A 109 14.19 -12.11 -6.85
C ASP A 109 13.66 -12.83 -8.10
N ARG A 110 13.84 -12.21 -9.28
CA ARG A 110 13.35 -12.80 -10.53
C ARG A 110 14.09 -14.07 -10.91
N GLN A 111 15.38 -14.17 -10.57
CA GLN A 111 16.17 -15.35 -10.90
C GLN A 111 15.75 -16.56 -10.06
N ALA A 112 15.49 -16.34 -8.77
CA ALA A 112 15.01 -17.39 -7.88
C ALA A 112 13.48 -17.59 -7.93
N GLY A 113 12.73 -16.68 -8.58
CA GLY A 113 11.26 -16.74 -8.64
C GLY A 113 10.57 -16.50 -7.29
N ILE A 114 11.27 -15.91 -6.31
CA ILE A 114 10.77 -15.74 -4.94
C ILE A 114 10.62 -14.27 -4.55
N LYS A 115 9.73 -14.03 -3.58
CA LYS A 115 9.61 -12.75 -2.90
C LYS A 115 10.33 -12.81 -1.56
N ARG A 116 11.25 -11.86 -1.32
CA ARG A 116 11.94 -11.67 -0.05
C ARG A 116 11.30 -10.54 0.74
N ARG A 117 11.36 -10.60 2.06
CA ARG A 117 10.88 -9.54 2.95
C ARG A 117 12.04 -9.08 3.83
N GLY A 118 12.04 -7.79 4.14
CA GLY A 118 12.97 -7.17 5.06
C GLY A 118 12.26 -6.16 5.96
N GLY A 119 13.03 -5.55 6.87
CA GLY A 119 12.54 -4.55 7.82
C GLY A 119 13.68 -3.68 8.33
N GLY A 120 13.37 -2.76 9.25
CA GLY A 120 14.36 -1.89 9.88
C GLY A 120 14.68 -0.61 9.10
N ALA A 121 13.92 -0.29 8.05
CA ALA A 121 14.08 0.94 7.32
C ALA A 121 13.75 2.18 8.19
N ARG A 122 14.46 3.29 7.96
CA ARG A 122 14.29 4.53 8.71
C ARG A 122 13.51 5.57 7.90
N THR A 123 12.19 5.36 7.71
CA THR A 123 11.32 6.42 7.17
C THR A 123 11.14 7.50 8.23
N VAL A 124 11.66 8.69 7.99
CA VAL A 124 11.68 9.80 8.96
C VAL A 124 10.76 10.94 8.55
N ALA A 125 10.51 11.12 7.25
CA ALA A 125 9.61 12.14 6.73
C ALA A 125 8.81 11.66 5.53
N ILE A 126 7.64 12.27 5.34
CA ILE A 126 6.77 12.09 4.18
C ILE A 126 6.39 13.49 3.68
N VAL A 127 6.56 13.71 2.38
CA VAL A 127 6.10 14.93 1.70
C VAL A 127 5.06 14.54 0.67
N TYR A 128 3.83 14.92 0.91
CA TYR A 128 2.71 14.69 0.00
C TYR A 128 2.58 15.81 -1.02
N GLU A 129 2.46 15.45 -2.30
CA GLU A 129 2.24 16.38 -3.40
C GLU A 129 1.17 15.82 -4.35
N PRO A 130 -0.06 16.32 -4.27
CA PRO A 130 -1.17 15.80 -5.08
C PRO A 130 -0.92 15.83 -6.59
N SER A 131 -0.21 16.83 -7.10
CA SER A 131 0.07 16.96 -8.52
C SER A 131 0.88 15.80 -9.09
N LEU A 132 1.68 15.10 -8.29
CA LEU A 132 2.43 13.92 -8.70
C LEU A 132 1.56 12.67 -8.89
N THR A 133 0.30 12.72 -8.49
CA THR A 133 -0.67 11.62 -8.69
C THR A 133 -1.55 11.80 -9.93
N LEU A 134 -1.52 12.96 -10.60
CA LEU A 134 -2.40 13.29 -11.74
C LEU A 134 -2.31 12.32 -12.92
N ASP A 135 -1.12 11.77 -13.17
CA ASP A 135 -0.92 10.81 -14.26
C ASP A 135 -1.03 9.34 -13.81
N LEU A 136 -1.41 9.08 -12.56
CA LEU A 136 -1.64 7.71 -12.11
C LEU A 136 -2.90 7.16 -12.83
N PRO A 137 -2.79 6.04 -13.58
CA PRO A 137 -3.93 5.48 -14.30
C PRO A 137 -5.09 5.15 -13.38
N ARG A 138 -6.32 5.21 -13.90
CA ARG A 138 -7.56 4.98 -13.16
C ARG A 138 -7.54 3.68 -12.33
N GLU A 139 -7.18 2.56 -12.95
CA GLU A 139 -7.13 1.25 -12.27
C GLU A 139 -6.06 1.21 -11.17
N GLN A 140 -4.90 1.83 -11.39
CA GLN A 140 -3.86 1.92 -10.37
C GLN A 140 -4.25 2.89 -9.24
N SER A 141 -4.94 3.98 -9.55
CA SER A 141 -5.51 4.89 -8.56
C SER A 141 -6.48 4.13 -7.67
N ALA A 142 -7.44 3.43 -8.26
CA ALA A 142 -8.43 2.65 -7.53
C ALA A 142 -7.78 1.51 -6.75
N GLY A 143 -6.92 0.71 -7.37
CA GLY A 143 -6.24 -0.40 -6.70
C GLY A 143 -5.43 0.04 -5.48
N THR A 144 -4.64 1.12 -5.60
CA THR A 144 -3.85 1.60 -4.46
C THR A 144 -4.70 2.26 -3.38
N ALA A 145 -5.80 2.92 -3.75
CA ALA A 145 -6.77 3.46 -2.79
C ALA A 145 -7.54 2.34 -2.06
N LEU A 146 -7.90 1.26 -2.75
CA LEU A 146 -8.52 0.08 -2.13
C LEU A 146 -7.55 -0.66 -1.20
N ASN A 147 -6.24 -0.67 -1.50
CA ASN A 147 -5.24 -1.12 -0.53
C ASN A 147 -5.27 -0.27 0.74
N ALA A 148 -5.34 1.06 0.59
CA ALA A 148 -5.48 1.96 1.73
C ALA A 148 -6.79 1.72 2.50
N LEU A 149 -7.92 1.55 1.80
CA LEU A 149 -9.20 1.21 2.43
C LEU A 149 -9.13 -0.13 3.19
N ALA A 150 -8.39 -1.12 2.66
CA ALA A 150 -8.17 -2.38 3.36
C ALA A 150 -7.36 -2.19 4.67
N HIS A 151 -6.38 -1.27 4.71
CA HIS A 151 -5.70 -0.90 5.95
C HIS A 151 -6.69 -0.32 6.98
N CYS A 152 -7.57 0.58 6.53
CA CYS A 152 -8.61 1.14 7.40
C CYS A 152 -9.53 0.03 7.94
N ALA A 153 -10.10 -0.77 7.04
CA ALA A 153 -11.09 -1.78 7.37
C ALA A 153 -10.52 -2.86 8.31
N GLU A 154 -9.38 -3.42 7.96
CA GLU A 154 -8.75 -4.48 8.75
C GLU A 154 -8.13 -3.96 10.05
N GLY A 155 -7.64 -2.71 10.06
CA GLY A 155 -7.14 -2.04 11.26
C GLY A 155 -8.19 -1.97 12.37
N LEU A 156 -9.46 -1.69 12.04
CA LEU A 156 -10.55 -1.55 12.99
C LEU A 156 -10.84 -2.82 13.81
N TYR A 157 -10.53 -4.01 13.30
CA TYR A 157 -10.72 -5.28 14.02
C TYR A 157 -9.42 -6.03 14.30
N SER A 158 -8.26 -5.45 14.03
CA SER A 158 -6.98 -6.05 14.38
C SER A 158 -6.66 -5.92 15.85
N SER A 159 -5.88 -6.85 16.41
CA SER A 159 -5.54 -6.89 17.84
C SER A 159 -4.66 -5.73 18.32
N GLY A 160 -3.97 -5.04 17.41
CA GLY A 160 -3.16 -3.85 17.71
C GLY A 160 -3.90 -2.51 17.61
N ARG A 161 -5.22 -2.54 17.47
CA ARG A 161 -6.05 -1.32 17.41
C ARG A 161 -5.98 -0.49 18.70
N SER A 162 -6.17 0.79 18.54
CA SER A 162 -6.29 1.78 19.61
C SER A 162 -7.32 2.84 19.18
N GLU A 163 -7.74 3.69 20.12
CA GLU A 163 -8.62 4.81 19.81
C GLU A 163 -8.01 5.73 18.73
N GLU A 164 -6.70 5.95 18.79
CA GLU A 164 -5.96 6.73 17.79
C GLU A 164 -6.01 6.07 16.41
N THR A 165 -5.68 4.78 16.31
CA THR A 165 -5.69 4.06 15.02
C THR A 165 -7.10 3.88 14.47
N ASP A 166 -8.11 3.75 15.32
CA ASP A 166 -9.52 3.72 14.91
C ASP A 166 -9.94 5.07 14.30
N GLY A 167 -9.57 6.20 14.94
CA GLY A 167 -9.84 7.53 14.42
C GLY A 167 -9.22 7.74 13.03
N GLU A 168 -7.96 7.34 12.88
CA GLU A 168 -7.25 7.39 11.60
C GLU A 168 -7.93 6.49 10.54
N ALA A 169 -8.31 5.26 10.91
CA ALA A 169 -8.97 4.33 10.00
C ALA A 169 -10.32 4.86 9.49
N LEU A 170 -11.14 5.43 10.38
CA LEU A 170 -12.45 5.98 10.02
C LEU A 170 -12.31 7.24 9.15
N ALA A 171 -11.38 8.14 9.47
CA ALA A 171 -11.09 9.32 8.66
C ALA A 171 -10.60 8.94 7.25
N GLY A 172 -9.68 7.95 7.17
CA GLY A 172 -9.20 7.42 5.90
C GLY A 172 -10.31 6.78 5.06
N ALA A 173 -11.16 5.96 5.67
CA ALA A 173 -12.28 5.30 5.00
C ALA A 173 -13.30 6.30 4.45
N GLN A 174 -13.62 7.36 5.21
CA GLN A 174 -14.51 8.44 4.78
C GLN A 174 -13.98 9.10 3.52
N LEU A 175 -12.74 9.60 3.55
CA LEU A 175 -12.12 10.30 2.43
C LEU A 175 -11.99 9.40 1.19
N ILE A 176 -11.55 8.16 1.36
CA ILE A 176 -11.42 7.22 0.24
C ILE A 176 -12.80 6.93 -0.39
N SER A 177 -13.82 6.68 0.43
CA SER A 177 -15.17 6.39 -0.05
C SER A 177 -15.77 7.57 -0.84
N GLU A 178 -15.53 8.79 -0.38
CA GLU A 178 -16.06 10.00 -1.01
C GLU A 178 -15.31 10.35 -2.29
N TRP A 179 -13.97 10.32 -2.28
CA TRP A 179 -13.17 10.94 -3.33
C TRP A 179 -12.65 9.96 -4.39
N LEU A 180 -12.57 8.66 -4.10
CA LEU A 180 -12.15 7.69 -5.11
C LEU A 180 -13.06 7.67 -6.35
N PRO A 181 -14.41 7.72 -6.25
CA PRO A 181 -15.27 7.80 -7.43
C PRO A 181 -14.99 9.04 -8.29
N ARG A 182 -14.72 10.20 -7.67
CA ARG A 182 -14.41 11.45 -8.39
C ARG A 182 -13.08 11.35 -9.13
N VAL A 183 -12.04 10.80 -8.47
CA VAL A 183 -10.75 10.54 -9.14
C VAL A 183 -10.90 9.52 -10.28
N ALA A 184 -11.79 8.54 -10.16
CA ALA A 184 -12.03 7.55 -11.20
C ALA A 184 -12.81 8.14 -12.39
N ASP A 185 -13.65 9.17 -12.16
CA ASP A 185 -14.42 9.90 -13.18
C ASP A 185 -13.53 10.95 -13.87
N ASP A 186 -12.86 11.80 -13.08
CA ASP A 186 -11.88 12.78 -13.57
C ASP A 186 -10.54 12.63 -12.87
N GLY A 187 -9.62 11.93 -13.52
CA GLY A 187 -8.26 11.72 -13.01
C GLY A 187 -7.40 13.01 -12.97
N ARG A 188 -7.89 14.14 -13.51
CA ARG A 188 -7.20 15.43 -13.49
C ARG A 188 -7.73 16.38 -12.42
N ASP A 189 -8.77 16.03 -11.70
CA ASP A 189 -9.26 16.78 -10.55
C ASP A 189 -8.23 16.78 -9.41
N LEU A 190 -7.48 17.89 -9.30
CA LEU A 190 -6.42 18.04 -8.31
C LEU A 190 -6.94 18.06 -6.87
N GLU A 191 -8.14 18.60 -6.64
CA GLU A 191 -8.77 18.59 -5.33
C GLU A 191 -9.10 17.15 -4.92
N ALA A 192 -9.77 16.39 -5.81
CA ALA A 192 -10.09 14.99 -5.56
C ALA A 192 -8.83 14.14 -5.33
N ARG A 193 -7.77 14.38 -6.09
CA ARG A 193 -6.45 13.73 -5.88
C ARG A 193 -5.86 14.05 -4.51
N GLY A 194 -5.93 15.32 -4.09
CA GLY A 194 -5.45 15.77 -2.79
C GLY A 194 -6.21 15.12 -1.62
N GLN A 195 -7.52 15.11 -1.69
CA GLN A 195 -8.37 14.50 -0.66
C GLN A 195 -8.21 12.97 -0.60
N LEU A 196 -8.08 12.30 -1.76
CA LEU A 196 -7.81 10.87 -1.80
C LEU A 196 -6.42 10.55 -1.21
N LEU A 197 -5.42 11.42 -1.45
CA LEU A 197 -4.09 11.28 -0.87
C LEU A 197 -4.10 11.49 0.64
N ALA A 198 -4.93 12.41 1.15
CA ALA A 198 -5.18 12.58 2.58
C ALA A 198 -5.83 11.33 3.19
N GLY A 199 -6.80 10.73 2.49
CA GLY A 199 -7.38 9.44 2.89
C GLY A 199 -6.34 8.33 2.98
N ALA A 200 -5.41 8.25 2.02
CA ALA A 200 -4.30 7.30 2.05
C ALA A 200 -3.29 7.57 3.18
N MET A 201 -3.05 8.84 3.53
CA MET A 201 -2.24 9.23 4.68
C MET A 201 -2.83 8.70 5.99
N HIS A 202 -4.12 8.93 6.23
CA HIS A 202 -4.83 8.41 7.40
C HIS A 202 -4.82 6.88 7.45
N ALA A 203 -5.08 6.22 6.30
CA ALA A 203 -5.00 4.76 6.19
C ALA A 203 -3.59 4.22 6.53
N GLY A 204 -2.55 4.92 6.09
CA GLY A 204 -1.16 4.61 6.44
C GLY A 204 -0.89 4.73 7.95
N ALA A 205 -1.40 5.78 8.60
CA ALA A 205 -1.29 5.95 10.05
C ALA A 205 -2.03 4.84 10.81
N ALA A 206 -3.19 4.39 10.30
CA ALA A 206 -3.97 3.28 10.86
C ALA A 206 -3.28 1.91 10.73
N LEU A 207 -2.36 1.73 9.77
CA LEU A 207 -1.71 0.45 9.47
C LEU A 207 -0.95 -0.15 10.67
N ARG A 208 -0.62 0.68 11.67
CA ARG A 208 -0.02 0.22 12.95
C ARG A 208 -0.91 -0.75 13.71
N ALA A 209 -2.23 -0.70 13.53
CA ALA A 209 -3.18 -1.61 14.14
C ALA A 209 -3.01 -3.05 13.67
N GLY A 210 -2.56 -3.25 12.43
CA GLY A 210 -2.36 -4.56 11.83
C GLY A 210 -3.10 -4.73 10.51
N MET A 211 -3.05 -5.96 9.99
CA MET A 211 -3.67 -6.39 8.74
C MET A 211 -4.38 -7.72 8.99
N GLY A 212 -5.37 -8.06 8.16
CA GLY A 212 -6.17 -9.26 8.30
C GLY A 212 -6.14 -10.17 7.07
N LEU A 213 -7.22 -10.95 6.90
CA LEU A 213 -7.34 -12.01 5.91
C LEU A 213 -7.31 -11.50 4.47
N GLY A 214 -7.91 -10.33 4.18
CA GLY A 214 -7.87 -9.74 2.84
C GLY A 214 -6.45 -9.46 2.37
N HIS A 215 -5.64 -8.85 3.23
CA HIS A 215 -4.21 -8.65 2.95
C HIS A 215 -3.44 -9.97 2.83
N ALA A 216 -3.75 -10.99 3.63
CA ALA A 216 -3.11 -12.29 3.51
C ALA A 216 -3.34 -12.92 2.14
N MET A 217 -4.59 -12.92 1.67
CA MET A 217 -4.97 -13.40 0.33
C MET A 217 -4.29 -12.57 -0.77
N ALA A 218 -4.38 -11.23 -0.71
CA ALA A 218 -3.75 -10.34 -1.69
C ALA A 218 -2.22 -10.53 -1.77
N GLN A 219 -1.56 -10.73 -0.64
CA GLN A 219 -0.13 -11.00 -0.57
C GLN A 219 0.24 -12.37 -1.17
N ALA A 220 -0.59 -13.40 -1.01
CA ALA A 220 -0.35 -14.71 -1.60
C ALA A 220 -0.47 -14.66 -3.11
N LEU A 221 -1.54 -14.05 -3.62
CA LEU A 221 -1.82 -13.86 -5.04
C LEU A 221 -0.71 -13.02 -5.71
N GLY A 222 -0.39 -11.87 -5.13
CA GLY A 222 0.69 -11.00 -5.64
C GLY A 222 2.07 -11.67 -5.60
N GLY A 223 2.33 -12.50 -4.59
CA GLY A 223 3.59 -13.23 -4.47
C GLY A 223 3.74 -14.33 -5.51
N ARG A 224 2.70 -15.14 -5.73
CA ARG A 224 2.72 -16.30 -6.63
C ARG A 224 2.64 -15.91 -8.11
N TYR A 225 1.73 -14.99 -8.45
CA TYR A 225 1.44 -14.66 -9.85
C TYR A 225 2.01 -13.32 -10.31
N GLY A 226 2.62 -12.54 -9.42
CA GLY A 226 3.12 -11.20 -9.76
C GLY A 226 2.02 -10.16 -9.99
N LEU A 227 0.81 -10.42 -9.47
CA LEU A 227 -0.34 -9.53 -9.60
C LEU A 227 -0.16 -8.26 -8.75
N ALA A 228 -0.76 -7.17 -9.20
CA ALA A 228 -0.68 -5.88 -8.51
C ALA A 228 -1.32 -5.97 -7.12
N HIS A 229 -0.56 -5.65 -6.08
CA HIS A 229 -1.00 -5.81 -4.68
C HIS A 229 -2.28 -5.05 -4.36
N GLY A 230 -2.40 -3.79 -4.83
CA GLY A 230 -3.59 -2.98 -4.63
C GLY A 230 -4.84 -3.56 -5.29
N THR A 231 -4.72 -4.05 -6.53
CA THR A 231 -5.81 -4.73 -7.23
C THR A 231 -6.25 -5.99 -6.49
N MET A 232 -5.30 -6.78 -5.98
CA MET A 232 -5.63 -7.97 -5.21
C MET A 232 -6.29 -7.64 -3.86
N ASN A 233 -5.92 -6.55 -3.21
CA ASN A 233 -6.65 -6.07 -2.04
C ASN A 233 -8.09 -5.65 -2.39
N ALA A 234 -8.30 -4.99 -3.54
CA ALA A 234 -9.65 -4.65 -4.01
C ALA A 234 -10.52 -5.90 -4.22
N VAL A 235 -9.95 -6.97 -4.81
CA VAL A 235 -10.65 -8.24 -5.03
C VAL A 235 -10.94 -8.96 -3.71
N CYS A 236 -9.97 -9.00 -2.78
CA CYS A 236 -10.06 -9.83 -1.57
C CYS A 236 -10.81 -9.15 -0.42
N LEU A 237 -10.83 -7.82 -0.33
CA LEU A 237 -11.40 -7.11 0.81
C LEU A 237 -12.91 -7.39 1.03
N PRO A 238 -13.78 -7.37 0.01
CA PRO A 238 -15.21 -7.61 0.23
C PRO A 238 -15.50 -8.97 0.87
N VAL A 239 -14.84 -10.03 0.41
CA VAL A 239 -15.05 -11.38 0.96
C VAL A 239 -14.43 -11.54 2.34
N ALA A 240 -13.31 -10.88 2.62
CA ALA A 240 -12.70 -10.88 3.94
C ALA A 240 -13.59 -10.16 4.98
N LEU A 241 -14.21 -9.04 4.62
CA LEU A 241 -15.17 -8.34 5.47
C LEU A 241 -16.40 -9.21 5.76
N ARG A 242 -16.97 -9.84 4.74
CA ARG A 242 -18.11 -10.76 4.92
C ARG A 242 -17.75 -11.94 5.82
N TYR A 243 -16.56 -12.51 5.64
CA TYR A 243 -16.07 -13.61 6.50
C TYR A 243 -15.97 -13.18 7.96
N ASN A 244 -15.49 -11.97 8.23
CA ASN A 244 -15.29 -11.45 9.56
C ASN A 244 -16.55 -10.83 10.20
N GLN A 245 -17.64 -10.67 9.44
CA GLN A 245 -18.86 -9.96 9.90
C GLN A 245 -19.46 -10.56 11.19
N GLU A 246 -19.35 -11.87 11.38
CA GLU A 246 -19.87 -12.56 12.57
C GLU A 246 -19.14 -12.14 13.86
N VAL A 247 -17.82 -11.86 13.78
CA VAL A 247 -16.97 -11.57 14.95
C VAL A 247 -16.57 -10.09 15.06
N ALA A 248 -16.68 -9.33 13.98
CA ALA A 248 -16.29 -7.92 13.88
C ALA A 248 -17.43 -7.05 13.30
N GLY A 249 -18.68 -7.46 13.47
CA GLY A 249 -19.83 -6.77 12.88
C GLY A 249 -19.98 -5.32 13.34
N ALA A 250 -19.66 -5.02 14.59
CA ALA A 250 -19.72 -3.65 15.13
C ALA A 250 -18.65 -2.73 14.46
N GLU A 251 -17.45 -3.22 14.28
CA GLU A 251 -16.35 -2.50 13.63
C GLU A 251 -16.64 -2.29 12.14
N ILE A 252 -17.18 -3.30 11.46
CA ILE A 252 -17.60 -3.22 10.06
C ILE A 252 -18.77 -2.24 9.89
N ALA A 253 -19.71 -2.17 10.83
CA ALA A 253 -20.79 -1.17 10.83
C ALA A 253 -20.21 0.25 10.98
N ARG A 254 -19.27 0.47 11.91
CA ARG A 254 -18.58 1.77 12.08
C ARG A 254 -17.85 2.19 10.79
N LEU A 255 -17.22 1.23 10.08
CA LEU A 255 -16.62 1.48 8.77
C LEU A 255 -17.69 1.98 7.79
N GLY A 256 -18.86 1.35 7.72
CA GLY A 256 -19.97 1.76 6.87
C GLY A 256 -20.47 3.16 7.19
N GLU A 257 -20.68 3.46 8.46
CA GLU A 257 -21.07 4.80 8.92
C GLU A 257 -20.06 5.87 8.46
N ALA A 258 -18.75 5.61 8.62
CA ALA A 258 -17.70 6.52 8.17
C ALA A 258 -17.70 6.69 6.64
N MET A 259 -17.97 5.63 5.87
CA MET A 259 -18.10 5.69 4.42
C MET A 259 -19.41 6.34 3.93
N GLY A 260 -20.31 6.71 4.84
CA GLY A 260 -21.61 7.28 4.51
C GLY A 260 -22.60 6.27 3.91
N ASP A 261 -22.46 4.98 4.24
CA ASP A 261 -23.25 3.90 3.67
C ASP A 261 -23.66 2.88 4.76
N GLY A 262 -24.94 2.51 4.81
CA GLY A 262 -25.45 1.50 5.74
C GLY A 262 -25.07 0.07 5.36
N GLU A 263 -24.56 -0.16 4.13
CA GLU A 263 -24.19 -1.48 3.60
C GLU A 263 -22.69 -1.52 3.26
N PRO A 264 -21.80 -1.58 4.28
CA PRO A 264 -20.36 -1.39 4.09
C PRO A 264 -19.73 -2.34 3.08
N ILE A 265 -20.14 -3.61 3.04
CA ILE A 265 -19.58 -4.61 2.13
C ILE A 265 -20.00 -4.32 0.68
N ALA A 266 -21.24 -3.90 0.46
CA ALA A 266 -21.72 -3.50 -0.85
C ALA A 266 -20.98 -2.25 -1.35
N ARG A 267 -20.78 -1.25 -0.46
CA ARG A 267 -20.02 -0.04 -0.77
C ARG A 267 -18.56 -0.37 -1.14
N VAL A 268 -17.88 -1.19 -0.36
CA VAL A 268 -16.51 -1.63 -0.66
C VAL A 268 -16.47 -2.37 -1.99
N SER A 269 -17.46 -3.25 -2.28
CA SER A 269 -17.52 -3.97 -3.57
C SER A 269 -17.71 -3.02 -4.75
N ALA A 270 -18.53 -1.98 -4.60
CA ALA A 270 -18.73 -0.97 -5.63
C ALA A 270 -17.45 -0.15 -5.92
N LEU A 271 -16.72 0.21 -4.86
CA LEU A 271 -15.41 0.87 -5.00
C LEU A 271 -14.36 -0.07 -5.62
N ALA A 272 -14.35 -1.34 -5.24
CA ALA A 272 -13.43 -2.35 -5.76
C ALA A 272 -13.58 -2.56 -7.27
N ALA A 273 -14.79 -2.45 -7.80
CA ALA A 273 -15.06 -2.55 -9.24
C ALA A 273 -14.34 -1.46 -10.07
N LEU A 274 -13.91 -0.36 -9.45
CA LEU A 274 -13.12 0.68 -10.12
C LEU A 274 -11.67 0.24 -10.37
N ALA A 275 -11.17 -0.75 -9.63
CA ALA A 275 -9.80 -1.25 -9.70
C ALA A 275 -9.60 -2.38 -10.72
N GLY A 276 -10.67 -2.91 -11.29
CA GLY A 276 -10.63 -3.96 -12.31
C GLY A 276 -11.66 -5.07 -12.10
N PRO A 277 -11.53 -6.18 -12.84
CA PRO A 277 -12.43 -7.31 -12.74
C PRO A 277 -12.48 -7.92 -11.32
N PRO A 278 -13.65 -8.43 -10.87
CA PRO A 278 -13.78 -8.96 -9.51
C PRO A 278 -13.36 -10.43 -9.36
N ARG A 279 -13.00 -11.11 -10.45
CA ARG A 279 -12.76 -12.57 -10.47
C ARG A 279 -11.28 -12.89 -10.65
N LEU A 280 -10.76 -13.83 -9.86
CA LEU A 280 -9.37 -14.27 -9.95
C LEU A 280 -9.00 -14.90 -11.30
N ARG A 281 -9.95 -15.57 -11.96
CA ARG A 281 -9.77 -16.14 -13.30
C ARG A 281 -9.49 -15.07 -14.36
N ASP A 282 -9.99 -13.85 -14.19
CA ASP A 282 -9.77 -12.73 -15.13
C ASP A 282 -8.32 -12.22 -15.05
N TYR A 283 -7.61 -12.56 -13.97
CA TYR A 283 -6.20 -12.32 -13.77
C TYR A 283 -5.31 -13.53 -14.07
N GLY A 284 -5.87 -14.60 -14.66
CA GLY A 284 -5.13 -15.78 -15.03
C GLY A 284 -4.77 -16.72 -13.87
N VAL A 285 -5.44 -16.62 -12.73
CA VAL A 285 -5.24 -17.56 -11.61
C VAL A 285 -5.87 -18.90 -11.96
N PRO A 286 -5.09 -20.02 -12.02
CA PRO A 286 -5.63 -21.35 -12.30
C PRO A 286 -6.50 -21.86 -11.14
N ARG A 287 -7.64 -22.49 -11.43
CA ARG A 287 -8.54 -23.04 -10.39
C ARG A 287 -7.87 -24.15 -9.59
N GLU A 288 -7.08 -24.98 -10.26
CA GLU A 288 -6.32 -26.07 -9.64
C GLU A 288 -5.30 -25.61 -8.59
N ASP A 289 -4.92 -24.34 -8.62
CA ASP A 289 -3.97 -23.75 -7.66
C ASP A 289 -4.63 -23.28 -6.35
N LEU A 290 -5.98 -23.18 -6.29
CA LEU A 290 -6.67 -22.61 -5.14
C LEU A 290 -6.41 -23.35 -3.82
N GLY A 291 -6.25 -24.68 -3.88
CA GLY A 291 -5.86 -25.48 -2.70
C GLY A 291 -4.47 -25.11 -2.17
N ALA A 292 -3.47 -25.04 -3.05
CA ALA A 292 -2.12 -24.64 -2.65
C ALA A 292 -2.05 -23.17 -2.21
N LEU A 293 -2.92 -22.31 -2.78
CA LEU A 293 -3.03 -20.91 -2.35
C LEU A 293 -3.63 -20.80 -0.95
N SER A 294 -4.68 -21.57 -0.63
CA SER A 294 -5.31 -21.51 0.70
C SER A 294 -4.34 -21.89 1.81
N GLU A 295 -3.52 -22.91 1.61
CA GLU A 295 -2.42 -23.28 2.52
C GLU A 295 -1.41 -22.13 2.68
N ALA A 296 -0.97 -21.54 1.55
CA ALA A 296 -0.01 -20.44 1.57
C ALA A 296 -0.57 -19.15 2.21
N VAL A 297 -1.88 -18.91 2.15
CA VAL A 297 -2.55 -17.80 2.85
C VAL A 297 -2.61 -18.06 4.34
N ALA A 298 -3.01 -19.27 4.78
CA ALA A 298 -3.13 -19.63 6.19
C ALA A 298 -1.81 -19.46 6.97
N GLU A 299 -0.68 -19.69 6.31
CA GLU A 299 0.65 -19.53 6.91
C GLU A 299 1.08 -18.06 7.08
N ARG A 300 0.35 -17.09 6.53
CA ARG A 300 0.72 -15.67 6.62
C ARG A 300 0.35 -15.06 7.96
N GLY A 301 1.21 -14.16 8.45
CA GLY A 301 0.97 -13.41 9.70
C GLY A 301 -0.40 -12.74 9.75
N PRO A 302 -0.83 -11.99 8.70
CA PRO A 302 -2.15 -11.37 8.69
C PRO A 302 -3.32 -12.37 8.76
N ALA A 303 -3.22 -13.57 8.18
CA ALA A 303 -4.24 -14.61 8.33
C ALA A 303 -4.29 -15.17 9.75
N LYS A 304 -3.12 -15.39 10.36
CA LYS A 304 -3.00 -15.86 11.76
C LYS A 304 -3.47 -14.81 12.77
N ALA A 305 -3.37 -13.51 12.43
CA ALA A 305 -3.83 -12.41 13.26
C ALA A 305 -5.30 -12.04 13.03
N ASN A 306 -5.98 -12.68 12.07
CA ASN A 306 -7.38 -12.40 11.75
C ASN A 306 -8.28 -12.74 12.94
N PRO A 307 -9.28 -11.91 13.32
CA PRO A 307 -10.08 -12.13 14.51
C PRO A 307 -10.93 -13.42 14.46
N ARG A 308 -11.42 -13.79 13.26
CA ARG A 308 -12.03 -15.09 13.01
C ARG A 308 -10.97 -16.05 12.48
N PRO A 309 -10.70 -17.19 13.16
CA PRO A 309 -9.76 -18.17 12.63
C PRO A 309 -10.09 -18.57 11.20
N ALA A 310 -9.11 -18.52 10.31
CA ALA A 310 -9.26 -18.83 8.89
C ALA A 310 -8.38 -20.03 8.51
N PRO A 311 -8.86 -21.29 8.74
CA PRO A 311 -8.15 -22.48 8.31
C PRO A 311 -8.13 -22.61 6.78
N PRO A 312 -7.23 -23.42 6.21
CA PRO A 312 -7.09 -23.57 4.76
C PRO A 312 -8.41 -23.88 4.03
N GLU A 313 -9.29 -24.68 4.64
CA GLU A 313 -10.60 -25.04 4.05
C GLU A 313 -11.49 -23.82 3.90
N ALA A 314 -11.60 -22.98 4.93
CA ALA A 314 -12.38 -21.74 4.87
C ALA A 314 -11.80 -20.75 3.86
N ILE A 315 -10.48 -20.63 3.80
CA ILE A 315 -9.80 -19.78 2.81
C ILE A 315 -10.05 -20.32 1.39
N HIS A 316 -10.04 -21.63 1.21
CA HIS A 316 -10.33 -22.25 -0.07
C HIS A 316 -11.73 -21.90 -0.57
N GLU A 317 -12.75 -21.96 0.30
CA GLU A 317 -14.11 -21.55 -0.03
C GLU A 317 -14.20 -20.09 -0.48
N LEU A 318 -13.50 -19.18 0.22
CA LEU A 318 -13.42 -17.76 -0.17
C LEU A 318 -12.72 -17.57 -1.52
N LEU A 319 -11.65 -18.30 -1.79
CA LEU A 319 -10.94 -18.23 -3.07
C LEU A 319 -11.77 -18.82 -4.23
N GLU A 320 -12.55 -19.89 -3.99
CA GLU A 320 -13.51 -20.43 -4.97
C GLU A 320 -14.62 -19.43 -5.29
N GLU A 321 -15.12 -18.70 -4.28
CA GLU A 321 -16.11 -17.65 -4.51
C GLU A 321 -15.56 -16.52 -5.37
N LEU A 322 -14.30 -16.18 -5.20
CA LEU A 322 -13.61 -15.16 -5.99
C LEU A 322 -13.21 -15.63 -7.38
N TRP A 323 -13.12 -16.92 -7.61
CA TRP A 323 -12.70 -17.48 -8.90
C TRP A 323 -13.85 -17.50 -9.92
#